data_ad0f2ac23861c51317866cb7fc6de468
#
_entry.id   ad0f2ac23861c51317866cb7fc6de468
#
_cell.length_a   1.000
_cell.length_b   1.000
_cell.length_c   1.000
_cell.angle_alpha   90.00
_cell.angle_beta   90.00
_cell.angle_gamma   90.00
#
_symmetry.space_group_name_H-M   'P 1'
#
loop_
_entity.id
_entity.type
_entity.pdbx_description
1 polymer ?
#
loop_
_entity_poly.entity_id
_entity_poly.type
_entity_poly.pdbx_seq_one_letter_code
_entity_poly.pdbx_strand_id
1 'polypeptide(L)'
;FIDFLDTRHTVYVVGSRLSYTFAYYLGWSLTKIRKGVHIMKGSDSTTMDMLTNAHANSLVILIATSRYPNELIKLSKMIRRSGHTLLTMTDSSICPVIQFADLSLVIPASSIPFIGNVSGMLAVIQFIVQELANRKGDELVKYQKQLEQVYLENDILFNLDPL
;
A
#
# COMPACT_ATOMS: atom_id res chain seq x y z
N PHE A 1 10.82 2.96 6.12
CA PHE A 1 9.56 2.54 5.48
C PHE A 1 9.39 1.01 5.56
N ILE A 2 10.38 0.24 5.12
CA ILE A 2 10.34 -1.21 5.09
C ILE A 2 10.27 -1.81 6.51
N ASP A 3 10.95 -1.25 7.48
CA ASP A 3 10.88 -1.70 8.88
C ASP A 3 9.47 -1.63 9.45
N PHE A 4 8.70 -0.60 9.10
CA PHE A 4 7.28 -0.52 9.44
C PHE A 4 6.47 -1.65 8.80
N LEU A 5 6.72 -1.94 7.52
CA LEU A 5 6.07 -3.03 6.81
C LEU A 5 6.39 -4.40 7.39
N ASP A 6 7.61 -4.60 7.86
CA ASP A 6 8.06 -5.86 8.42
C ASP A 6 7.51 -6.13 9.82
N THR A 7 7.41 -5.09 10.64
CA THR A 7 7.07 -5.22 12.06
C THR A 7 5.57 -5.09 12.37
N ARG A 8 4.76 -4.46 11.51
CA ARG A 8 3.33 -4.24 11.77
C ARG A 8 2.49 -5.44 11.34
N HIS A 9 1.57 -5.86 12.20
CA HIS A 9 0.71 -7.01 11.92
C HIS A 9 -0.29 -6.73 10.79
N THR A 10 -0.94 -5.56 10.81
CA THR A 10 -1.97 -5.18 9.83
C THR A 10 -1.53 -3.93 9.06
N VAL A 11 -1.66 -4.00 7.75
CA VAL A 11 -1.32 -2.94 6.80
C VAL A 11 -2.51 -2.60 5.93
N TYR A 12 -2.90 -1.34 5.93
CA TYR A 12 -3.90 -0.78 5.03
C TYR A 12 -3.20 0.05 3.96
N VAL A 13 -3.45 -0.26 2.70
CA VAL A 13 -2.90 0.50 1.57
C VAL A 13 -4.03 1.27 0.89
N VAL A 14 -3.92 2.58 0.88
CA VAL A 14 -5.01 3.47 0.48
C VAL A 14 -4.57 4.38 -0.66
N GLY A 15 -5.43 4.55 -1.63
CA GLY A 15 -5.29 5.52 -2.71
C GLY A 15 -6.62 5.90 -3.31
N SER A 16 -6.65 6.99 -4.06
CA SER A 16 -7.85 7.46 -4.76
C SER A 16 -7.47 7.90 -6.17
N ARG A 17 -8.39 7.76 -7.12
CA ARG A 17 -8.16 8.11 -8.53
C ARG A 17 -6.91 7.38 -9.07
N LEU A 18 -5.96 8.10 -9.72
CA LEU A 18 -4.71 7.52 -10.21
C LEU A 18 -3.90 6.87 -9.08
N SER A 19 -3.85 7.48 -7.90
CA SER A 19 -3.10 6.92 -6.76
C SER A 19 -3.63 5.57 -6.31
N TYR A 20 -4.90 5.23 -6.58
CA TYR A 20 -5.43 3.90 -6.30
C TYR A 20 -4.75 2.80 -7.13
N THR A 21 -4.34 3.10 -8.37
CA THR A 21 -3.58 2.14 -9.19
C THR A 21 -2.28 1.71 -8.49
N PHE A 22 -1.57 2.67 -7.91
CA PHE A 22 -0.35 2.40 -7.15
C PHE A 22 -0.64 1.69 -5.83
N ALA A 23 -1.69 2.12 -5.12
CA ALA A 23 -2.12 1.48 -3.87
C ALA A 23 -2.55 0.03 -4.11
N TYR A 24 -3.28 -0.23 -5.18
CA TYR A 24 -3.65 -1.57 -5.59
C TYR A 24 -2.42 -2.44 -5.89
N TYR A 25 -1.49 -1.94 -6.72
CA TYR A 25 -0.29 -2.69 -7.08
C TYR A 25 0.59 -2.99 -5.86
N LEU A 26 0.85 -2.01 -5.01
CA LEU A 26 1.60 -2.22 -3.76
C LEU A 26 0.88 -3.22 -2.85
N GLY A 27 -0.40 -3.01 -2.59
CA GLY A 27 -1.19 -3.86 -1.71
C GLY A 27 -1.29 -5.29 -2.24
N TRP A 28 -1.58 -5.46 -3.53
CA TRP A 28 -1.61 -6.77 -4.18
C TRP A 28 -0.25 -7.49 -4.07
N SER A 29 0.86 -6.80 -4.34
CA SER A 29 2.20 -7.37 -4.21
C SER A 29 2.50 -7.77 -2.76
N LEU A 30 2.12 -6.96 -1.79
CA LEU A 30 2.29 -7.26 -0.37
C LEU A 30 1.50 -8.50 0.07
N THR A 31 0.30 -8.77 -0.52
CA THR A 31 -0.46 -10.00 -0.21
C THR A 31 0.27 -11.28 -0.63
N LYS A 32 1.26 -11.20 -1.54
CA LYS A 32 2.10 -12.34 -1.96
C LYS A 32 3.33 -12.54 -1.05
N ILE A 33 3.56 -11.61 -0.13
CA ILE A 33 4.73 -11.61 0.76
C ILE A 33 4.33 -11.80 2.22
N ARG A 34 3.14 -11.29 2.60
CA ARG A 34 2.69 -11.29 3.99
C ARG A 34 1.16 -11.36 4.13
N LYS A 35 0.71 -11.78 5.29
CA LYS A 35 -0.70 -11.71 5.71
C LYS A 35 -1.05 -10.30 6.24
N GLY A 36 -2.35 -10.06 6.46
CA GLY A 36 -2.86 -8.85 7.11
C GLY A 36 -2.75 -7.59 6.25
N VAL A 37 -2.90 -7.70 4.93
CA VAL A 37 -2.89 -6.59 3.99
C VAL A 37 -4.30 -6.31 3.48
N HIS A 38 -4.72 -5.05 3.56
CA HIS A 38 -6.02 -4.57 3.10
C HIS A 38 -5.82 -3.43 2.09
N ILE A 39 -6.46 -3.55 0.94
CA ILE A 39 -6.40 -2.54 -0.13
C ILE A 39 -7.70 -1.74 -0.11
N MET A 40 -7.59 -0.42 -0.03
CA MET A 40 -8.73 0.47 0.14
C MET A 40 -8.75 1.56 -0.92
N LYS A 41 -9.94 1.86 -1.44
CA LYS A 41 -10.14 2.87 -2.48
C LYS A 41 -10.82 4.10 -1.91
N GLY A 42 -10.09 5.22 -1.88
CA GLY A 42 -10.63 6.48 -1.40
C GLY A 42 -10.88 6.51 0.11
N SER A 43 -11.82 7.34 0.52
CA SER A 43 -12.21 7.54 1.92
C SER A 43 -13.74 7.50 2.07
N ASP A 44 -14.37 6.49 1.52
CA ASP A 44 -15.78 6.23 1.72
C ASP A 44 -16.09 5.79 3.17
N SER A 45 -17.38 5.62 3.48
CA SER A 45 -17.80 5.18 4.82
C SER A 45 -17.18 3.85 5.21
N THR A 46 -17.07 2.90 4.29
CA THR A 46 -16.46 1.58 4.53
C THR A 46 -14.99 1.70 4.93
N THR A 47 -14.23 2.54 4.22
CA THR A 47 -12.83 2.85 4.58
C THR A 47 -12.72 3.44 5.98
N MET A 48 -13.60 4.37 6.32
CA MET A 48 -13.64 5.00 7.65
C MET A 48 -13.97 3.97 8.73
N ASP A 49 -14.98 3.12 8.51
CA ASP A 49 -15.40 2.08 9.45
C ASP A 49 -14.28 1.06 9.69
N MET A 50 -13.62 0.61 8.63
CA MET A 50 -12.50 -0.34 8.74
C MET A 50 -11.34 0.24 9.54
N LEU A 51 -10.97 1.50 9.32
CA LEU A 51 -9.88 2.14 10.06
C LEU A 51 -10.27 2.48 11.50
N THR A 52 -11.53 2.81 11.76
CA THR A 52 -12.05 3.04 13.12
C THR A 52 -12.01 1.76 13.96
N ASN A 53 -12.29 0.62 13.34
CA ASN A 53 -12.26 -0.69 13.99
C ASN A 53 -10.90 -1.41 13.89
N ALA A 54 -9.90 -0.77 13.28
CA ALA A 54 -8.57 -1.33 13.13
C ALA A 54 -7.85 -1.45 14.49
N HIS A 55 -7.05 -2.50 14.64
CA HIS A 55 -6.24 -2.68 15.86
C HIS A 55 -5.32 -1.47 16.07
N ALA A 56 -5.11 -1.13 17.33
CA ALA A 56 -4.08 -0.16 17.72
C ALA A 56 -2.74 -0.54 17.09
N ASN A 57 -1.98 0.46 16.64
CA ASN A 57 -0.72 0.26 15.91
C ASN A 57 -0.82 -0.35 14.51
N SER A 58 -2.00 -0.34 13.88
CA SER A 58 -2.09 -0.64 12.45
C SER A 58 -1.27 0.36 11.63
N LEU A 59 -0.72 -0.13 10.54
CA LEU A 59 0.00 0.68 9.56
C LEU A 59 -0.95 1.09 8.43
N VAL A 60 -0.98 2.37 8.12
CA VAL A 60 -1.67 2.87 6.93
C VAL A 60 -0.63 3.45 5.98
N ILE A 61 -0.61 2.96 4.75
CA ILE A 61 0.17 3.52 3.65
C ILE A 61 -0.79 4.27 2.75
N LEU A 62 -0.65 5.58 2.67
CA LEU A 62 -1.48 6.43 1.85
C LEU A 62 -0.69 6.96 0.67
N ILE A 63 -1.15 6.67 -0.55
CA ILE A 63 -0.54 7.15 -1.77
C ILE A 63 -1.35 8.33 -2.31
N ALA A 64 -0.72 9.49 -2.43
CA ALA A 64 -1.35 10.72 -2.89
C ALA A 64 -0.46 11.42 -3.92
N THR A 65 -0.93 11.55 -5.14
CA THR A 65 -0.24 12.25 -6.23
C THR A 65 -0.92 13.58 -6.54
N SER A 66 -0.23 14.44 -7.25
CA SER A 66 -0.65 15.82 -7.61
C SER A 66 -2.12 15.92 -7.99
N ARG A 67 -2.74 17.07 -7.65
CA ARG A 67 -4.19 17.32 -7.59
C ARG A 67 -4.85 16.56 -6.44
N TYR A 68 -4.15 16.50 -5.32
CA TYR A 68 -4.49 15.79 -4.09
C TYR A 68 -5.97 15.86 -3.74
N PRO A 69 -6.71 14.71 -3.75
CA PRO A 69 -8.12 14.70 -3.42
C PRO A 69 -8.35 15.10 -1.96
N ASN A 70 -9.31 16.00 -1.71
CA ASN A 70 -9.65 16.43 -0.36
C ASN A 70 -10.03 15.28 0.57
N GLU A 71 -10.59 14.20 0.03
CA GLU A 71 -10.93 12.99 0.77
C GLU A 71 -9.69 12.35 1.42
N LEU A 72 -8.55 12.28 0.72
CA LEU A 72 -7.31 11.71 1.26
C LEU A 72 -6.70 12.61 2.35
N ILE A 73 -6.86 13.93 2.22
CA ILE A 73 -6.42 14.89 3.25
C ILE A 73 -7.26 14.72 4.52
N LYS A 74 -8.57 14.59 4.39
CA LYS A 74 -9.47 14.34 5.53
C LYS A 74 -9.17 13.00 6.19
N LEU A 75 -8.95 11.97 5.38
CA LEU A 75 -8.61 10.64 5.85
C LEU A 75 -7.28 10.64 6.62
N SER A 76 -6.23 11.28 6.10
CA SER A 76 -4.93 11.35 6.79
C SER A 76 -5.03 12.03 8.16
N LYS A 77 -5.85 13.08 8.27
CA LYS A 77 -6.14 13.74 9.54
C LYS A 77 -6.86 12.82 10.53
N MET A 78 -7.80 12.01 10.05
CA MET A 78 -8.50 11.02 10.87
C MET A 78 -7.54 9.93 11.35
N ILE A 79 -6.72 9.34 10.46
CA ILE A 79 -5.72 8.33 10.78
C ILE A 79 -4.79 8.82 11.89
N ARG A 80 -4.29 10.05 11.77
CA ARG A 80 -3.45 10.67 12.81
C ARG A 80 -4.15 10.78 14.16
N ARG A 81 -5.43 11.17 14.16
CA ARG A 81 -6.24 11.29 15.39
C ARG A 81 -6.53 9.94 16.06
N SER A 82 -6.67 8.89 15.27
CA SER A 82 -6.93 7.54 15.76
C SER A 82 -5.67 6.82 16.26
N GLY A 83 -4.49 7.46 16.19
CA GLY A 83 -3.24 6.92 16.70
C GLY A 83 -2.62 5.82 15.84
N HIS A 84 -3.09 5.63 14.59
CA HIS A 84 -2.45 4.71 13.66
C HIS A 84 -1.17 5.32 13.08
N THR A 85 -0.21 4.46 12.73
CA THR A 85 0.99 4.88 12.02
C THR A 85 0.62 5.18 10.56
N LEU A 86 0.92 6.39 10.09
CA LEU A 86 0.67 6.82 8.73
C LEU A 86 1.99 6.98 7.96
N LEU A 87 2.18 6.18 6.93
CA LEU A 87 3.21 6.39 5.92
C LEU A 87 2.60 6.97 4.65
N THR A 88 3.30 7.87 4.01
CA THR A 88 2.84 8.50 2.77
C THR A 88 3.84 8.31 1.64
N MET A 89 3.33 7.99 0.44
CA MET A 89 4.07 8.07 -0.81
C MET A 89 3.44 9.14 -1.68
N THR A 90 4.23 10.09 -2.16
CA THR A 90 3.72 11.25 -2.90
C THR A 90 4.72 11.72 -3.95
N ASP A 91 4.27 12.53 -4.88
CA ASP A 91 5.08 13.11 -5.95
C ASP A 91 5.70 14.48 -5.60
N SER A 92 5.34 15.07 -4.46
CA SER A 92 5.85 16.40 -4.10
C SER A 92 5.91 16.61 -2.59
N SER A 93 6.92 17.34 -2.12
CA SER A 93 7.09 17.75 -0.74
C SER A 93 6.02 18.73 -0.23
N ILE A 94 5.30 19.39 -1.15
CA ILE A 94 4.17 20.27 -0.79
C ILE A 94 2.83 19.52 -0.63
N CYS A 95 2.83 18.20 -0.76
CA CYS A 95 1.62 17.41 -0.58
C CYS A 95 1.01 17.63 0.81
N PRO A 96 -0.26 18.03 0.90
CA PRO A 96 -0.88 18.38 2.18
C PRO A 96 -1.08 17.19 3.14
N VAL A 97 -0.89 15.96 2.66
CA VAL A 97 -0.97 14.75 3.50
C VAL A 97 0.28 14.59 4.37
N ILE A 98 1.43 15.08 3.93
CA ILE A 98 2.73 14.92 4.61
C ILE A 98 2.69 15.42 6.06
N GLN A 99 1.97 16.50 6.33
CA GLN A 99 1.89 17.07 7.68
C GLN A 99 1.25 16.14 8.74
N PHE A 100 0.55 15.08 8.29
CA PHE A 100 -0.09 14.09 9.15
C PHE A 100 0.67 12.77 9.23
N ALA A 101 1.66 12.56 8.34
CA ALA A 101 2.41 11.32 8.22
C ALA A 101 3.55 11.22 9.24
N ASP A 102 3.80 10.01 9.71
CA ASP A 102 4.97 9.69 10.54
C ASP A 102 6.23 9.56 9.67
N LEU A 103 6.07 9.15 8.42
CA LEU A 103 7.14 9.10 7.43
C LEU A 103 6.58 9.32 6.02
N SER A 104 7.32 10.06 5.19
CA SER A 104 6.92 10.34 3.81
C SER A 104 8.03 10.00 2.84
N LEU A 105 7.69 9.28 1.76
CA LEU A 105 8.54 9.10 0.60
C LEU A 105 8.06 10.06 -0.50
N VAL A 106 8.91 11.00 -0.86
CA VAL A 106 8.66 11.92 -1.96
C VAL A 106 9.38 11.41 -3.21
N ILE A 107 8.61 11.08 -4.23
CA ILE A 107 9.06 10.54 -5.50
C ILE A 107 8.71 11.56 -6.58
N PRO A 108 9.64 12.50 -6.89
CA PRO A 108 9.34 13.54 -7.85
C PRO A 108 8.94 12.97 -9.20
N ALA A 109 7.83 13.45 -9.74
CA ALA A 109 7.36 13.11 -11.07
C ALA A 109 7.52 14.30 -11.99
N SER A 110 8.28 14.16 -13.06
CA SER A 110 8.21 15.10 -14.17
C SER A 110 6.85 14.94 -14.83
N SER A 111 6.03 15.97 -14.80
CA SER A 111 4.64 15.82 -15.16
C SER A 111 4.36 16.07 -16.63
N ILE A 112 3.74 15.12 -17.30
CA ILE A 112 2.82 15.45 -18.37
C ILE A 112 1.60 16.09 -17.66
N PRO A 113 1.16 17.30 -18.05
CA PRO A 113 0.05 17.96 -17.42
C PRO A 113 -1.17 17.02 -17.29
N PHE A 114 -1.78 16.96 -16.10
CA PHE A 114 -2.91 16.12 -15.74
C PHE A 114 -2.68 14.62 -15.63
N ILE A 115 -1.63 14.04 -16.20
CA ILE A 115 -1.40 12.59 -16.21
C ILE A 115 -0.34 12.21 -15.17
N GLY A 116 0.74 12.97 -15.06
CA GLY A 116 1.88 12.64 -14.21
C GLY A 116 2.79 11.55 -14.82
N ASN A 117 3.93 11.33 -14.20
CA ASN A 117 4.81 10.22 -14.55
C ASN A 117 4.67 9.09 -13.51
N VAL A 118 4.20 7.93 -13.96
CA VAL A 118 3.94 6.78 -13.10
C VAL A 118 5.19 5.92 -12.85
N SER A 119 6.21 6.02 -13.70
CA SER A 119 7.36 5.10 -13.69
C SER A 119 8.17 5.17 -12.41
N GLY A 120 8.44 6.37 -11.89
CA GLY A 120 9.17 6.55 -10.64
C GLY A 120 8.46 5.94 -9.44
N MET A 121 7.15 6.14 -9.35
CA MET A 121 6.33 5.56 -8.27
C MET A 121 6.36 4.03 -8.32
N LEU A 122 6.18 3.45 -9.51
CA LEU A 122 6.24 2.00 -9.71
C LEU A 122 7.62 1.43 -9.38
N ALA A 123 8.70 2.10 -9.76
CA ALA A 123 10.07 1.68 -9.46
C ALA A 123 10.32 1.64 -7.93
N VAL A 124 9.87 2.66 -7.19
CA VAL A 124 10.00 2.68 -5.72
C VAL A 124 9.13 1.61 -5.08
N ILE A 125 7.91 1.38 -5.56
CA ILE A 125 7.05 0.29 -5.09
C ILE A 125 7.73 -1.05 -5.31
N GLN A 126 8.28 -1.29 -6.49
CA GLN A 126 8.97 -2.53 -6.81
C GLN A 126 10.20 -2.74 -5.91
N PHE A 127 10.96 -1.70 -5.63
CA PHE A 127 12.08 -1.75 -4.68
C PHE A 127 11.62 -2.13 -3.26
N ILE A 128 10.55 -1.51 -2.77
CA ILE A 128 9.98 -1.82 -1.44
C ILE A 128 9.56 -3.30 -1.36
N VAL A 129 8.86 -3.78 -2.38
CA VAL A 129 8.38 -5.17 -2.49
C VAL A 129 9.55 -6.14 -2.49
N GLN A 130 10.57 -5.88 -3.33
CA GLN A 130 11.76 -6.73 -3.45
C GLN A 130 12.55 -6.79 -2.14
N GLU A 131 12.76 -5.63 -1.51
CA GLU A 131 13.52 -5.57 -0.26
C GLU A 131 12.77 -6.27 0.89
N LEU A 132 11.45 -6.12 0.98
CA LEU A 132 10.66 -6.84 1.96
C LEU A 132 10.70 -8.36 1.72
N ALA A 133 10.61 -8.79 0.46
CA ALA A 133 10.73 -10.20 0.08
C ALA A 133 12.10 -10.79 0.48
N ASN A 134 13.18 -10.05 0.22
CA ASN A 134 14.54 -10.46 0.61
C ASN A 134 14.67 -10.67 2.11
N ARG A 135 14.06 -9.80 2.92
CA ARG A 135 14.09 -9.92 4.40
C ARG A 135 13.34 -11.14 4.93
N LYS A 136 12.29 -11.57 4.24
CA LYS A 136 11.48 -12.72 4.65
C LYS A 136 12.16 -14.08 4.38
N GLY A 137 13.05 -14.17 3.43
CA GLY A 137 13.83 -15.40 3.15
C GLY A 137 12.97 -16.67 3.07
N ASP A 138 13.31 -17.68 3.84
CA ASP A 138 12.63 -18.99 3.84
C ASP A 138 11.16 -18.92 4.30
N GLU A 139 10.81 -17.94 5.11
CA GLU A 139 9.43 -17.71 5.54
C GLU A 139 8.53 -17.36 4.34
N LEU A 140 9.05 -16.54 3.43
CA LEU A 140 8.37 -16.20 2.19
C LEU A 140 8.11 -17.44 1.33
N VAL A 141 9.11 -18.29 1.15
CA VAL A 141 8.97 -19.52 0.35
C VAL A 141 7.86 -20.42 0.90
N LYS A 142 7.78 -20.58 2.22
CA LYS A 142 6.72 -21.36 2.87
C LYS A 142 5.34 -20.73 2.64
N TYR A 143 5.24 -19.42 2.79
CA TYR A 143 4.00 -18.70 2.59
C TYR A 143 3.51 -18.77 1.14
N GLN A 144 4.42 -18.60 0.17
CA GLN A 144 4.08 -18.69 -1.25
C GLN A 144 3.64 -20.09 -1.68
N LYS A 145 4.26 -21.15 -1.14
CA LYS A 145 3.78 -22.52 -1.36
C LYS A 145 2.36 -22.74 -0.87
N GLN A 146 1.99 -22.16 0.28
CA GLN A 146 0.61 -22.23 0.77
C GLN A 146 -0.38 -21.50 -0.17
N LEU A 147 -0.01 -20.34 -0.69
CA LEU A 147 -0.83 -19.62 -1.65
C LEU A 147 -1.00 -20.39 -2.95
N GLU A 148 0.07 -20.96 -3.47
CA GLU A 148 0.06 -21.76 -4.70
C GLU A 148 -0.84 -22.98 -4.55
N GLN A 149 -0.76 -23.68 -3.43
CA GLN A 149 -1.65 -24.81 -3.16
C GLN A 149 -3.12 -24.41 -3.19
N VAL A 150 -3.49 -23.28 -2.57
CA VAL A 150 -4.86 -22.76 -2.61
C VAL A 150 -5.29 -22.42 -4.04
N TYR A 151 -4.40 -21.89 -4.86
CA TYR A 151 -4.69 -21.57 -6.25
C TYR A 151 -4.94 -22.83 -7.10
N LEU A 152 -4.14 -23.86 -6.89
CA LEU A 152 -4.31 -25.16 -7.54
C LEU A 152 -5.61 -25.86 -7.13
N GLU A 153 -5.88 -25.91 -5.81
CA GLU A 153 -7.08 -26.57 -5.28
C GLU A 153 -8.40 -25.90 -5.71
N ASN A 154 -8.37 -24.63 -6.09
CA ASN A 154 -9.55 -23.87 -6.48
C ASN A 154 -9.58 -23.45 -7.97
N ASP A 155 -8.70 -24.01 -8.79
CA ASP A 155 -8.60 -23.71 -10.23
C ASP A 155 -8.55 -22.19 -10.54
N ILE A 156 -7.86 -21.41 -9.68
CA ILE A 156 -7.81 -19.96 -9.82
C ILE A 156 -6.99 -19.51 -11.02
N LEU A 157 -5.97 -20.30 -11.38
CA LEU A 157 -5.11 -20.03 -12.52
C LEU A 157 -5.29 -21.11 -13.58
N PHE A 158 -5.25 -20.71 -14.83
CA PHE A 158 -5.21 -21.65 -15.94
C PHE A 158 -3.83 -22.33 -15.97
N ASN A 159 -3.78 -23.57 -15.52
CA ASN A 159 -2.54 -24.37 -15.53
C ASN A 159 -2.47 -25.17 -16.81
N LEU A 160 -1.43 -24.93 -17.60
CA LEU A 160 -1.15 -25.72 -18.80
C LEU A 160 -0.53 -27.08 -18.48
N ASP A 161 0.22 -27.18 -17.36
CA ASP A 161 0.74 -28.42 -16.78
C ASP A 161 1.12 -28.18 -15.30
N PRO A 162 0.94 -29.13 -14.40
CA PRO A 162 1.53 -29.04 -13.08
C PRO A 162 3.06 -29.09 -13.21
N LEU A 163 3.74 -28.00 -12.84
CA LEU A 163 5.19 -27.94 -12.75
C LEU A 163 5.74 -28.91 -11.70
#